data_f6a101cdd87a9bb88f7cf0e328d888f7
#
_entry.id   f6a101cdd87a9bb88f7cf0e328d888f7
#
_cell.length_a   1.000
_cell.length_b   1.000
_cell.length_c   1.000
_cell.angle_alpha   90.00
_cell.angle_beta   90.00
_cell.angle_gamma   90.00
#
_symmetry.space_group_name_H-M   'P 1'
#
loop_
_entity.id
_entity.type
_entity.pdbx_description
1 polymer ?
#
loop_
_entity_poly.entity_id
_entity_poly.type
_entity_poly.pdbx_seq_one_letter_code
_entity_poly.pdbx_strand_id
1 'polypeptide(L)'
;DKKLITEAINGMLTGLDPHSTYLDADAFKDLQVGTQGEFGGLGIEVGMEDGFVKVVSPIEDTPAFKAGVKPGDLIIKLDDTPVKGLSLNDAVKRMRGKPGSTIKLTIARKGVDKPIVLTLTRAVIKIRSVKSQLLENGYGYVRVTQFQEHTGELLAEALNKLYKDNKAPLKGIILDLRNDPGGLLNGAVAVTAAFVKPDSLVVYTEGRNEDAKMRLTANREHYLRPMQVDYLKNLPEGIKQVP
;
A
#
# COMPACT_ATOMS: atom_id res chain seq x y z
N ASP A 1 21.20 23.02 -11.12
CA ASP A 1 21.19 23.69 -9.82
C ASP A 1 20.28 23.00 -8.78
N LYS A 2 19.04 22.63 -9.14
CA LYS A 2 18.11 21.95 -8.21
C LYS A 2 18.74 20.67 -7.63
N LYS A 3 19.36 19.84 -8.45
CA LYS A 3 20.00 18.60 -8.01
C LYS A 3 21.13 18.85 -7.01
N LEU A 4 21.97 19.85 -7.28
CA LEU A 4 23.07 20.21 -6.38
C LEU A 4 22.57 20.67 -5.01
N ILE A 5 21.47 21.44 -4.98
CA ILE A 5 20.85 21.91 -3.72
C ILE A 5 20.29 20.70 -2.95
N THR A 6 19.60 19.78 -3.63
CA THR A 6 19.07 18.54 -3.00
C THR A 6 20.21 17.70 -2.42
N GLU A 7 21.29 17.49 -3.14
CA GLU A 7 22.47 16.75 -2.67
C GLU A 7 23.15 17.42 -1.49
N ALA A 8 23.27 18.76 -1.50
CA ALA A 8 23.82 19.52 -0.38
C ALA A 8 22.98 19.38 0.89
N ILE A 9 21.63 19.47 0.77
CA ILE A 9 20.72 19.29 1.89
C ILE A 9 20.83 17.85 2.42
N ASN A 10 20.82 16.85 1.56
CA ASN A 10 20.97 15.44 1.95
C ASN A 10 22.30 15.19 2.66
N GLY A 11 23.40 15.79 2.17
CA GLY A 11 24.71 15.70 2.83
C GLY A 11 24.71 16.28 4.26
N MET A 12 24.04 17.40 4.48
CA MET A 12 23.88 17.99 5.83
C MET A 12 23.05 17.07 6.74
N LEU A 13 21.96 16.51 6.24
CA LEU A 13 21.06 15.66 7.02
C LEU A 13 21.69 14.32 7.39
N THR A 14 22.48 13.73 6.47
CA THR A 14 23.23 12.51 6.74
C THR A 14 24.23 12.69 7.90
N GLY A 15 24.73 13.90 8.10
CA GLY A 15 25.58 14.26 9.22
C GLY A 15 24.86 14.36 10.58
N LEU A 16 23.53 14.42 10.60
CA LEU A 16 22.73 14.46 11.82
C LEU A 16 22.48 13.06 12.37
N ASP A 17 21.89 12.20 11.57
CA ASP A 17 21.56 10.80 11.90
C ASP A 17 21.17 10.01 10.63
N PRO A 18 21.13 8.67 10.70
CA PRO A 18 20.82 7.84 9.54
C PRO A 18 19.33 7.84 9.12
N HIS A 19 18.44 8.47 9.89
CA HIS A 19 17.01 8.50 9.63
C HIS A 19 16.52 9.85 9.11
N SER A 20 17.34 10.91 9.24
CA SER A 20 17.01 12.24 8.72
C SER A 20 17.22 12.29 7.21
N THR A 21 16.18 12.69 6.47
CA THR A 21 16.24 12.79 5.02
C THR A 21 15.41 13.98 4.52
N TYR A 22 15.81 14.54 3.39
CA TYR A 22 15.05 15.54 2.67
C TYR A 22 14.20 14.87 1.59
N LEU A 23 12.91 15.15 1.62
CA LEU A 23 11.99 14.73 0.59
C LEU A 23 11.68 15.91 -0.34
N ASP A 24 12.08 15.83 -1.58
CA ASP A 24 11.57 16.76 -2.59
C ASP A 24 10.08 16.50 -2.87
N ALA A 25 9.45 17.34 -3.69
CA ALA A 25 8.02 17.25 -3.95
C ALA A 25 7.58 15.88 -4.51
N ASP A 26 8.43 15.23 -5.32
CA ASP A 26 8.14 13.92 -5.89
C ASP A 26 8.27 12.82 -4.83
N ALA A 27 9.38 12.82 -4.06
CA ALA A 27 9.61 11.87 -2.99
C ALA A 27 8.56 12.00 -1.87
N PHE A 28 8.14 13.23 -1.54
CA PHE A 28 7.05 13.47 -0.59
C PHE A 28 5.72 12.91 -1.09
N LYS A 29 5.42 13.09 -2.38
CA LYS A 29 4.22 12.51 -3.00
C LYS A 29 4.24 10.99 -2.99
N ASP A 30 5.39 10.38 -3.25
CA ASP A 30 5.53 8.91 -3.19
C ASP A 30 5.36 8.40 -1.76
N LEU A 31 5.87 9.12 -0.75
CA LEU A 31 5.61 8.82 0.66
C LEU A 31 4.12 8.92 1.00
N GLN A 32 3.44 9.98 0.55
CA GLN A 32 1.99 10.12 0.75
C GLN A 32 1.21 8.96 0.14
N VAL A 33 1.55 8.56 -1.10
CA VAL A 33 0.94 7.40 -1.76
C VAL A 33 1.16 6.13 -0.94
N GLY A 34 2.38 5.92 -0.44
CA GLY A 34 2.70 4.76 0.41
C GLY A 34 1.88 4.72 1.70
N THR A 35 1.70 5.87 2.35
CA THR A 35 0.98 5.99 3.63
C THR A 35 -0.54 5.97 3.47
N GLN A 36 -1.08 6.57 2.42
CA GLN A 36 -2.51 6.50 2.09
C GLN A 36 -2.93 5.11 1.63
N GLY A 37 -2.02 4.37 0.96
CA GLY A 37 -2.32 3.07 0.40
C GLY A 37 -3.15 3.12 -0.89
N GLU A 38 -3.27 4.30 -1.50
CA GLU A 38 -3.98 4.45 -2.76
C GLU A 38 -3.32 5.49 -3.68
N PHE A 39 -3.46 5.30 -4.98
CA PHE A 39 -2.94 6.23 -5.99
C PHE A 39 -3.75 6.17 -7.28
N GLY A 40 -3.69 7.26 -8.05
CA GLY A 40 -4.28 7.28 -9.39
C GLY A 40 -3.38 6.58 -10.40
N GLY A 41 -3.88 5.54 -11.06
CA GLY A 41 -3.09 4.75 -12.00
C GLY A 41 -3.88 3.68 -12.74
N LEU A 42 -3.17 2.67 -13.23
CA LEU A 42 -3.72 1.61 -14.08
C LEU A 42 -3.90 0.27 -13.35
N GLY A 43 -3.19 0.08 -12.21
CA GLY A 43 -3.21 -1.17 -11.46
C GLY A 43 -2.36 -2.27 -12.11
N ILE A 44 -1.10 -1.97 -12.39
CA ILE A 44 -0.14 -2.90 -12.97
C ILE A 44 1.10 -2.96 -12.09
N GLU A 45 1.50 -4.15 -11.72
CA GLU A 45 2.82 -4.41 -11.18
C GLU A 45 3.81 -4.57 -12.35
N VAL A 46 4.89 -3.82 -12.33
CA VAL A 46 5.82 -3.75 -13.46
C VAL A 46 7.27 -3.91 -13.04
N GLY A 47 8.09 -4.40 -13.95
CA GLY A 47 9.54 -4.47 -13.86
C GLY A 47 10.19 -4.00 -15.16
N MET A 48 11.53 -4.13 -15.27
CA MET A 48 12.26 -3.88 -16.52
C MET A 48 12.77 -5.19 -17.08
N GLU A 49 12.61 -5.36 -18.41
CA GLU A 49 13.20 -6.47 -19.17
C GLU A 49 13.63 -5.96 -20.56
N ASP A 50 14.89 -6.12 -20.90
CA ASP A 50 15.50 -5.73 -22.18
C ASP A 50 15.24 -4.26 -22.59
N GLY A 51 15.21 -3.36 -21.60
CA GLY A 51 14.96 -1.94 -21.81
C GLY A 51 13.49 -1.56 -22.04
N PHE A 52 12.56 -2.51 -21.82
CA PHE A 52 11.12 -2.28 -21.86
C PHE A 52 10.50 -2.48 -20.47
N VAL A 53 9.33 -1.92 -20.26
CA VAL A 53 8.54 -2.15 -19.05
C VAL A 53 7.76 -3.44 -19.22
N LYS A 54 8.12 -4.45 -18.42
CA LYS A 54 7.44 -5.73 -18.38
C LYS A 54 6.31 -5.72 -17.36
N VAL A 55 5.14 -6.19 -17.75
CA VAL A 55 4.04 -6.47 -16.85
C VAL A 55 4.36 -7.73 -16.04
N VAL A 56 4.52 -7.59 -14.73
CA VAL A 56 4.64 -8.72 -13.78
C VAL A 56 3.25 -9.31 -13.58
N SER A 57 2.30 -8.47 -13.14
CA SER A 57 0.89 -8.85 -13.05
C SER A 57 -0.03 -7.62 -13.08
N PRO A 58 -1.20 -7.69 -13.72
CA PRO A 58 -2.26 -6.72 -13.48
C PRO A 58 -2.94 -7.04 -12.15
N ILE A 59 -3.31 -5.99 -11.39
CA ILE A 59 -4.06 -6.12 -10.15
C ILE A 59 -5.54 -6.34 -10.50
N GLU A 60 -6.19 -7.30 -9.84
CA GLU A 60 -7.62 -7.60 -10.04
C GLU A 60 -8.50 -6.36 -9.87
N ASP A 61 -9.58 -6.30 -10.62
CA ASP A 61 -10.56 -5.21 -10.63
C ASP A 61 -10.07 -3.83 -11.09
N THR A 62 -8.82 -3.71 -11.52
CA THR A 62 -8.23 -2.45 -12.00
C THR A 62 -8.46 -2.21 -13.50
N PRO A 63 -8.23 -0.98 -14.00
CA PRO A 63 -8.36 -0.67 -15.42
C PRO A 63 -7.53 -1.59 -16.33
N ALA A 64 -6.29 -1.91 -15.95
CA ALA A 64 -5.44 -2.77 -16.75
C ALA A 64 -5.94 -4.22 -16.81
N PHE A 65 -6.41 -4.75 -15.68
CA PHE A 65 -7.02 -6.08 -15.62
C PHE A 65 -8.24 -6.18 -16.52
N LYS A 66 -9.16 -5.21 -16.42
CA LYS A 66 -10.39 -5.13 -17.23
C LYS A 66 -10.12 -4.96 -18.71
N ALA A 67 -9.02 -4.29 -19.08
CA ALA A 67 -8.61 -4.12 -20.48
C ALA A 67 -7.86 -5.34 -21.04
N GLY A 68 -7.64 -6.39 -20.26
CA GLY A 68 -6.99 -7.62 -20.71
C GLY A 68 -5.48 -7.55 -20.83
N VAL A 69 -4.82 -6.66 -20.06
CA VAL A 69 -3.37 -6.70 -19.86
C VAL A 69 -3.01 -8.01 -19.17
N LYS A 70 -1.92 -8.66 -19.61
CA LYS A 70 -1.52 -9.98 -19.13
C LYS A 70 -0.10 -9.97 -18.57
N PRO A 71 0.22 -10.86 -17.63
CA PRO A 71 1.60 -11.10 -17.21
C PRO A 71 2.49 -11.42 -18.42
N GLY A 72 3.68 -10.84 -18.45
CA GLY A 72 4.65 -11.00 -19.54
C GLY A 72 4.45 -10.06 -20.74
N ASP A 73 3.41 -9.21 -20.76
CA ASP A 73 3.28 -8.15 -21.76
C ASP A 73 4.45 -7.16 -21.62
N LEU A 74 5.00 -6.70 -22.73
CA LEU A 74 6.01 -5.65 -22.76
C LEU A 74 5.37 -4.35 -23.21
N ILE A 75 5.37 -3.33 -22.36
CA ILE A 75 4.91 -1.99 -22.71
C ILE A 75 6.02 -1.32 -23.51
N ILE A 76 5.75 -1.02 -24.78
CA ILE A 76 6.72 -0.44 -25.71
C ILE A 76 6.51 1.06 -25.92
N LYS A 77 5.27 1.58 -25.72
CA LYS A 77 4.97 3.02 -25.74
C LYS A 77 3.94 3.38 -24.67
N LEU A 78 4.06 4.59 -24.14
CA LEU A 78 3.12 5.29 -23.28
C LEU A 78 2.65 6.55 -24.00
N ASP A 79 1.43 6.62 -24.45
CA ASP A 79 0.93 7.56 -25.46
C ASP A 79 1.81 7.49 -26.70
N ASP A 80 2.41 8.58 -27.13
CA ASP A 80 3.33 8.64 -28.26
C ASP A 80 4.80 8.50 -27.88
N THR A 81 5.11 8.36 -26.57
CA THR A 81 6.48 8.25 -26.06
C THR A 81 6.95 6.80 -26.03
N PRO A 82 8.03 6.43 -26.74
CA PRO A 82 8.67 5.13 -26.59
C PRO A 82 9.18 4.92 -25.16
N VAL A 83 9.01 3.71 -24.64
CA VAL A 83 9.47 3.35 -23.30
C VAL A 83 10.97 3.07 -23.27
N LYS A 84 11.53 2.61 -24.39
CA LYS A 84 12.96 2.31 -24.49
C LYS A 84 13.82 3.55 -24.16
N GLY A 85 14.69 3.41 -23.16
CA GLY A 85 15.54 4.51 -22.67
C GLY A 85 14.96 5.27 -21.47
N LEU A 86 13.71 4.98 -21.05
CA LEU A 86 13.17 5.48 -19.79
C LEU A 86 13.64 4.61 -18.62
N SER A 87 13.81 5.24 -17.46
CA SER A 87 13.90 4.48 -16.21
C SER A 87 12.52 3.88 -15.83
N LEU A 88 12.52 2.82 -15.00
CA LEU A 88 11.26 2.26 -14.49
C LEU A 88 10.44 3.35 -13.79
N ASN A 89 11.10 4.18 -12.97
CA ASN A 89 10.42 5.26 -12.25
C ASN A 89 9.78 6.29 -13.20
N ASP A 90 10.44 6.68 -14.28
CA ASP A 90 9.87 7.61 -15.24
C ASP A 90 8.67 7.00 -15.97
N ALA A 91 8.75 5.73 -16.33
CA ALA A 91 7.63 5.02 -16.93
C ALA A 91 6.44 4.91 -15.96
N VAL A 92 6.69 4.56 -14.68
CA VAL A 92 5.66 4.51 -13.63
C VAL A 92 5.05 5.89 -13.40
N LYS A 93 5.85 6.97 -13.32
CA LYS A 93 5.35 8.34 -13.20
C LYS A 93 4.38 8.71 -14.33
N ARG A 94 4.67 8.29 -15.58
CA ARG A 94 3.79 8.52 -16.73
C ARG A 94 2.52 7.68 -16.69
N MET A 95 2.60 6.42 -16.20
CA MET A 95 1.43 5.55 -16.04
C MET A 95 0.51 6.02 -14.91
N ARG A 96 1.05 6.62 -13.85
CA ARG A 96 0.29 7.28 -12.80
C ARG A 96 -0.36 8.58 -13.32
N GLY A 97 -1.36 9.07 -12.63
CA GLY A 97 -2.00 10.34 -12.95
C GLY A 97 -3.39 10.47 -12.32
N LYS A 98 -4.04 11.60 -12.58
CA LYS A 98 -5.36 11.90 -12.01
C LYS A 98 -6.38 10.82 -12.41
N PRO A 99 -7.13 10.23 -11.45
CA PRO A 99 -8.24 9.36 -11.77
C PRO A 99 -9.21 10.04 -12.77
N GLY A 100 -9.70 9.26 -13.74
CA GLY A 100 -10.53 9.76 -14.84
C GLY A 100 -9.75 10.23 -16.07
N SER A 101 -8.43 10.47 -15.97
CA SER A 101 -7.61 10.77 -17.16
C SER A 101 -7.26 9.49 -17.93
N THR A 102 -7.05 9.62 -19.23
CA THR A 102 -6.72 8.49 -20.11
C THR A 102 -5.23 8.40 -20.40
N ILE A 103 -4.77 7.21 -20.77
CA ILE A 103 -3.46 6.93 -21.31
C ILE A 103 -3.56 5.79 -22.32
N LYS A 104 -2.78 5.86 -23.39
CA LYS A 104 -2.68 4.84 -24.41
C LYS A 104 -1.42 3.98 -24.16
N LEU A 105 -1.60 2.68 -23.93
CA LEU A 105 -0.51 1.71 -23.86
C LEU A 105 -0.38 1.00 -25.20
N THR A 106 0.83 0.95 -25.73
CA THR A 106 1.17 0.03 -26.83
C THR A 106 2.00 -1.09 -26.25
N ILE A 107 1.50 -2.32 -26.35
CA ILE A 107 2.13 -3.52 -25.77
C ILE A 107 2.51 -4.51 -26.84
N ALA A 108 3.66 -5.16 -26.67
CA ALA A 108 4.04 -6.36 -27.40
C ALA A 108 3.74 -7.59 -26.53
N ARG A 109 3.09 -8.58 -27.10
CA ARG A 109 2.71 -9.82 -26.41
C ARG A 109 3.29 -11.03 -27.15
N LYS A 110 3.90 -11.93 -26.41
CA LYS A 110 4.44 -13.16 -26.99
C LYS A 110 3.34 -13.94 -27.72
N GLY A 111 3.63 -14.32 -28.96
CA GLY A 111 2.69 -15.05 -29.82
C GLY A 111 1.65 -14.17 -30.53
N VAL A 112 1.81 -12.85 -30.50
CA VAL A 112 0.96 -11.89 -31.24
C VAL A 112 1.88 -11.02 -32.12
N ASP A 113 1.73 -11.11 -33.42
CA ASP A 113 2.64 -10.44 -34.38
C ASP A 113 2.51 -8.91 -34.39
N LYS A 114 1.32 -8.40 -34.10
CA LYS A 114 1.05 -6.97 -34.13
C LYS A 114 0.97 -6.39 -32.70
N PRO A 115 1.56 -5.21 -32.45
CA PRO A 115 1.39 -4.52 -31.18
C PRO A 115 -0.09 -4.31 -30.85
N ILE A 116 -0.45 -4.52 -29.60
CA ILE A 116 -1.80 -4.29 -29.09
C ILE A 116 -1.84 -2.87 -28.52
N VAL A 117 -2.82 -2.08 -28.95
CA VAL A 117 -3.02 -0.71 -28.44
C VAL A 117 -4.24 -0.71 -27.53
N LEU A 118 -4.05 -0.30 -26.28
CA LEU A 118 -5.08 -0.22 -25.26
C LEU A 118 -5.19 1.23 -24.76
N THR A 119 -6.37 1.81 -24.80
CA THR A 119 -6.65 3.08 -24.15
C THR A 119 -7.28 2.79 -22.80
N LEU A 120 -6.61 3.22 -21.73
CA LEU A 120 -7.01 2.96 -20.35
C LEU A 120 -7.39 4.26 -19.65
N THR A 121 -8.45 4.23 -18.85
CA THR A 121 -8.79 5.33 -17.95
C THR A 121 -8.19 5.06 -16.59
N ARG A 122 -7.38 5.99 -16.07
CA ARG A 122 -6.79 5.87 -14.72
C ARG A 122 -7.90 5.86 -13.67
N ALA A 123 -7.74 5.01 -12.68
CA ALA A 123 -8.64 4.90 -11.53
C ALA A 123 -7.84 5.03 -10.22
N VAL A 124 -8.54 5.17 -9.11
CA VAL A 124 -7.93 5.00 -7.78
C VAL A 124 -7.58 3.53 -7.62
N ILE A 125 -6.29 3.25 -7.47
CA ILE A 125 -5.76 1.91 -7.22
C ILE A 125 -5.49 1.78 -5.74
N LYS A 126 -6.14 0.84 -5.08
CA LYS A 126 -5.95 0.56 -3.65
C LYS A 126 -4.93 -0.56 -3.46
N ILE A 127 -3.90 -0.27 -2.67
CA ILE A 127 -2.90 -1.26 -2.26
C ILE A 127 -3.41 -1.89 -0.97
N ARG A 128 -3.77 -3.17 -1.01
CA ARG A 128 -4.23 -3.88 0.18
C ARG A 128 -3.05 -4.19 1.10
N SER A 129 -2.98 -3.50 2.23
CA SER A 129 -1.98 -3.76 3.27
C SER A 129 -2.27 -5.00 4.12
N VAL A 130 -3.47 -5.57 4.03
CA VAL A 130 -3.87 -6.77 4.77
C VAL A 130 -4.26 -7.88 3.80
N LYS A 131 -3.71 -9.07 4.02
CA LYS A 131 -4.06 -10.32 3.33
C LYS A 131 -4.50 -11.34 4.35
N SER A 132 -5.49 -12.16 4.03
CA SER A 132 -6.00 -13.20 4.94
C SER A 132 -6.28 -14.50 4.22
N GLN A 133 -6.12 -15.59 4.94
CA GLN A 133 -6.40 -16.95 4.48
C GLN A 133 -6.92 -17.79 5.63
N LEU A 134 -8.02 -18.51 5.41
CA LEU A 134 -8.45 -19.55 6.33
C LEU A 134 -7.54 -20.78 6.16
N LEU A 135 -6.90 -21.21 7.22
CA LEU A 135 -6.09 -22.41 7.26
C LEU A 135 -6.94 -23.61 7.69
N GLU A 136 -6.38 -24.80 7.55
CA GLU A 136 -7.02 -26.05 8.02
C GLU A 136 -7.36 -25.97 9.52
N ASN A 137 -8.35 -26.76 9.92
CA ASN A 137 -8.79 -26.90 11.31
C ASN A 137 -9.33 -25.62 11.97
N GLY A 138 -9.69 -24.58 11.20
CA GLY A 138 -10.33 -23.39 11.73
C GLY A 138 -9.37 -22.35 12.30
N TYR A 139 -8.13 -22.32 11.83
CA TYR A 139 -7.16 -21.25 12.14
C TYR A 139 -7.19 -20.16 11.07
N GLY A 140 -7.17 -18.90 11.52
CA GLY A 140 -7.06 -17.74 10.63
C GLY A 140 -5.61 -17.29 10.47
N TYR A 141 -5.19 -17.03 9.24
CA TYR A 141 -3.92 -16.36 8.94
C TYR A 141 -4.21 -14.96 8.43
N VAL A 142 -3.58 -13.96 9.04
CA VAL A 142 -3.69 -12.56 8.66
C VAL A 142 -2.29 -11.98 8.54
N ARG A 143 -1.93 -11.45 7.38
CA ARG A 143 -0.67 -10.78 7.15
C ARG A 143 -0.89 -9.30 6.95
N VAL A 144 -0.22 -8.46 7.74
CA VAL A 144 -0.10 -7.02 7.53
C VAL A 144 1.25 -6.75 6.89
N THR A 145 1.25 -6.11 5.72
CA THR A 145 2.47 -5.85 4.94
C THR A 145 3.02 -4.46 5.15
N GLN A 146 2.20 -3.54 5.65
CA GLN A 146 2.55 -2.15 5.94
C GLN A 146 1.42 -1.50 6.75
N PHE A 147 1.74 -0.52 7.60
CA PHE A 147 0.73 0.26 8.31
C PHE A 147 0.34 1.49 7.50
N GLN A 148 -0.80 1.42 6.82
CA GLN A 148 -1.40 2.48 6.02
C GLN A 148 -2.64 3.07 6.71
N GLU A 149 -3.21 4.13 6.13
CA GLU A 149 -4.36 4.83 6.68
C GLU A 149 -5.57 3.91 6.92
N HIS A 150 -5.81 2.97 6.00
CA HIS A 150 -6.95 2.04 6.05
C HIS A 150 -6.60 0.64 6.57
N THR A 151 -5.42 0.43 7.15
CA THR A 151 -5.00 -0.92 7.58
C THR A 151 -5.91 -1.50 8.67
N GLY A 152 -6.40 -0.66 9.59
CA GLY A 152 -7.36 -1.11 10.62
C GLY A 152 -8.68 -1.60 10.03
N GLU A 153 -9.23 -0.88 9.06
CA GLU A 153 -10.47 -1.26 8.37
C GLU A 153 -10.29 -2.56 7.58
N LEU A 154 -9.18 -2.66 6.83
CA LEU A 154 -8.85 -3.87 6.08
C LEU A 154 -8.64 -5.08 6.98
N LEU A 155 -8.09 -4.88 8.19
CA LEU A 155 -7.98 -5.93 9.19
C LEU A 155 -9.37 -6.42 9.64
N ALA A 156 -10.28 -5.50 9.96
CA ALA A 156 -11.63 -5.85 10.35
C ALA A 156 -12.38 -6.61 9.25
N GLU A 157 -12.26 -6.16 7.99
CA GLU A 157 -12.81 -6.88 6.83
C GLU A 157 -12.23 -8.30 6.71
N ALA A 158 -10.91 -8.44 6.86
CA ALA A 158 -10.22 -9.72 6.79
C ALA A 158 -10.68 -10.68 7.89
N LEU A 159 -10.78 -10.21 9.13
CA LEU A 159 -11.26 -11.00 10.26
C LEU A 159 -12.72 -11.44 10.07
N ASN A 160 -13.60 -10.52 9.66
CA ASN A 160 -15.01 -10.85 9.39
C ASN A 160 -15.15 -11.90 8.29
N LYS A 161 -14.32 -11.78 7.22
CA LYS A 161 -14.28 -12.79 6.16
C LYS A 161 -13.87 -14.15 6.70
N LEU A 162 -12.80 -14.24 7.50
CA LEU A 162 -12.33 -15.49 8.10
C LEU A 162 -13.40 -16.14 8.97
N TYR A 163 -14.10 -15.37 9.81
CA TYR A 163 -15.21 -15.88 10.64
C TYR A 163 -16.36 -16.40 9.78
N LYS A 164 -16.73 -15.67 8.73
CA LYS A 164 -17.78 -16.09 7.81
C LYS A 164 -17.41 -17.37 7.04
N ASP A 165 -16.17 -17.45 6.56
CA ASP A 165 -15.70 -18.60 5.79
C ASP A 165 -15.56 -19.85 6.65
N ASN A 166 -15.15 -19.70 7.92
CA ASN A 166 -15.04 -20.80 8.89
C ASN A 166 -16.39 -21.33 9.38
N LYS A 167 -17.47 -20.54 9.28
CA LYS A 167 -18.83 -20.88 9.77
C LYS A 167 -18.91 -21.23 11.27
N ALA A 168 -17.86 -20.95 12.02
CA ALA A 168 -17.72 -21.20 13.46
C ALA A 168 -16.67 -20.23 14.03
N PRO A 169 -16.57 -20.03 15.35
CA PRO A 169 -15.46 -19.30 15.96
C PRO A 169 -14.11 -19.88 15.52
N LEU A 170 -13.14 -19.01 15.25
CA LEU A 170 -11.78 -19.43 14.94
C LEU A 170 -11.14 -20.05 16.20
N LYS A 171 -10.33 -21.09 16.01
CA LYS A 171 -9.56 -21.71 17.09
C LYS A 171 -8.30 -20.92 17.45
N GLY A 172 -7.82 -20.10 16.54
CA GLY A 172 -6.68 -19.24 16.73
C GLY A 172 -6.41 -18.36 15.51
N ILE A 173 -5.60 -17.33 15.71
CA ILE A 173 -5.17 -16.40 14.65
C ILE A 173 -3.67 -16.30 14.64
N ILE A 174 -3.07 -16.42 13.45
CA ILE A 174 -1.68 -16.09 13.19
C ILE A 174 -1.64 -14.69 12.59
N LEU A 175 -1.14 -13.70 13.33
CA LEU A 175 -0.87 -12.36 12.82
C LEU A 175 0.59 -12.31 12.34
N ASP A 176 0.78 -12.22 11.02
CA ASP A 176 2.10 -12.18 10.38
C ASP A 176 2.50 -10.74 10.06
N LEU A 177 3.52 -10.24 10.77
CA LEU A 177 4.12 -8.91 10.58
C LEU A 177 5.53 -9.00 9.98
N ARG A 178 5.96 -10.16 9.50
CA ARG A 178 7.31 -10.34 8.95
C ARG A 178 7.49 -9.52 7.68
N ASN A 179 8.64 -8.83 7.60
CA ASN A 179 9.01 -7.92 6.51
C ASN A 179 8.05 -6.71 6.37
N ASP A 180 7.30 -6.36 7.41
CA ASP A 180 6.58 -5.10 7.49
C ASP A 180 7.60 -3.99 7.79
N PRO A 181 7.80 -3.01 6.90
CA PRO A 181 8.77 -1.93 7.14
C PRO A 181 8.26 -0.88 8.14
N GLY A 182 7.02 -1.00 8.60
CA GLY A 182 6.35 0.00 9.43
C GLY A 182 5.31 0.82 8.66
N GLY A 183 5.19 2.10 9.00
CA GLY A 183 4.27 3.04 8.37
C GLY A 183 3.66 4.02 9.35
N LEU A 184 2.37 4.27 9.27
CA LEU A 184 1.66 5.21 10.14
C LEU A 184 1.50 4.64 11.55
N LEU A 185 1.91 5.42 12.57
CA LEU A 185 1.69 5.07 13.98
C LEU A 185 0.22 4.79 14.28
N ASN A 186 -0.69 5.61 13.76
CA ASN A 186 -2.13 5.41 13.94
C ASN A 186 -2.61 4.09 13.31
N GLY A 187 -2.00 3.66 12.19
CA GLY A 187 -2.27 2.36 11.59
C GLY A 187 -1.84 1.20 12.51
N ALA A 188 -0.66 1.31 13.14
CA ALA A 188 -0.18 0.32 14.09
C ALA A 188 -1.05 0.28 15.37
N VAL A 189 -1.45 1.45 15.89
CA VAL A 189 -2.41 1.54 17.02
C VAL A 189 -3.73 0.89 16.65
N ALA A 190 -4.22 1.16 15.44
CA ALA A 190 -5.47 0.59 14.94
C ALA A 190 -5.43 -0.95 14.91
N VAL A 191 -4.37 -1.53 14.34
CA VAL A 191 -4.19 -3.00 14.32
C VAL A 191 -4.08 -3.57 15.73
N THR A 192 -3.28 -2.95 16.60
CA THR A 192 -3.09 -3.40 17.98
C THR A 192 -4.39 -3.35 18.79
N ALA A 193 -5.18 -2.29 18.63
CA ALA A 193 -6.44 -2.10 19.35
C ALA A 193 -7.48 -3.21 19.07
N ALA A 194 -7.35 -3.91 17.93
CA ALA A 194 -8.21 -5.05 17.63
C ALA A 194 -8.00 -6.23 18.60
N PHE A 195 -6.82 -6.35 19.21
CA PHE A 195 -6.42 -7.53 20.00
C PHE A 195 -6.22 -7.25 21.48
N VAL A 196 -5.88 -6.01 21.86
CA VAL A 196 -5.62 -5.66 23.26
C VAL A 196 -6.86 -5.06 23.96
N LYS A 197 -6.80 -4.95 25.28
CA LYS A 197 -7.85 -4.28 26.06
C LYS A 197 -7.91 -2.79 25.71
N PRO A 198 -9.11 -2.17 25.77
CA PRO A 198 -9.21 -0.71 25.64
C PRO A 198 -8.24 0.01 26.59
N ASP A 199 -7.76 1.16 26.17
CA ASP A 199 -6.84 2.05 26.90
C ASP A 199 -5.46 1.47 27.21
N SER A 200 -5.14 0.24 26.75
CA SER A 200 -3.80 -0.29 26.84
C SER A 200 -2.81 0.62 26.09
N LEU A 201 -1.67 0.92 26.71
CA LEU A 201 -0.59 1.64 26.05
C LEU A 201 -0.03 0.82 24.88
N VAL A 202 -0.01 1.39 23.69
CA VAL A 202 0.51 0.74 22.47
C VAL A 202 1.93 1.23 22.18
N VAL A 203 2.12 2.55 22.15
CA VAL A 203 3.42 3.16 21.84
C VAL A 203 3.52 4.52 22.50
N TYR A 204 4.74 4.90 22.86
CA TYR A 204 5.05 6.26 23.28
C TYR A 204 6.31 6.76 22.58
N THR A 205 6.42 8.08 22.45
CA THR A 205 7.63 8.74 21.95
C THR A 205 8.19 9.63 23.02
N GLU A 206 9.52 9.77 23.03
CA GLU A 206 10.27 10.68 23.89
C GLU A 206 11.06 11.65 23.02
N GLY A 207 11.18 12.89 23.46
CA GLY A 207 11.95 13.91 22.75
C GLY A 207 12.27 15.09 23.65
N ARG A 208 13.11 16.02 23.14
CA ARG A 208 13.53 17.22 23.88
C ARG A 208 12.36 18.17 24.11
N ASN A 209 11.49 18.30 23.12
CA ASN A 209 10.32 19.18 23.15
C ASN A 209 9.09 18.41 23.62
N GLU A 210 8.17 19.05 24.31
CA GLU A 210 6.90 18.42 24.73
C GLU A 210 6.07 17.91 23.54
N ASP A 211 6.08 18.63 22.42
CA ASP A 211 5.38 18.21 21.18
C ASP A 211 5.91 16.88 20.57
N ALA A 212 7.13 16.49 20.95
CA ALA A 212 7.73 15.22 20.54
C ALA A 212 7.36 14.05 21.47
N LYS A 213 6.67 14.33 22.58
CA LYS A 213 6.24 13.33 23.55
C LYS A 213 4.78 12.95 23.31
N MET A 214 4.55 11.74 22.84
CA MET A 214 3.22 11.21 22.60
C MET A 214 3.02 9.91 23.38
N ARG A 215 1.80 9.67 23.80
CA ARG A 215 1.37 8.37 24.37
C ARG A 215 0.11 7.94 23.64
N LEU A 216 0.23 6.91 22.81
CA LEU A 216 -0.88 6.38 22.03
C LEU A 216 -1.38 5.10 22.69
N THR A 217 -2.68 5.08 23.01
CA THR A 217 -3.34 3.96 23.63
C THR A 217 -4.35 3.33 22.68
N ALA A 218 -4.80 2.12 22.97
CA ALA A 218 -5.80 1.41 22.19
C ALA A 218 -7.20 2.00 22.41
N ASN A 219 -7.38 3.30 22.15
CA ASN A 219 -8.65 4.00 22.24
C ASN A 219 -9.05 4.65 20.91
N ARG A 220 -10.32 5.06 20.81
CA ARG A 220 -10.87 5.61 19.56
C ARG A 220 -10.24 6.93 19.13
N GLU A 221 -9.81 7.75 20.06
CA GLU A 221 -9.28 9.09 19.78
C GLU A 221 -7.96 9.03 18.99
N HIS A 222 -7.17 7.98 19.17
CA HIS A 222 -5.85 7.85 18.57
C HIS A 222 -5.83 7.21 17.17
N TYR A 223 -6.88 6.48 16.77
CA TYR A 223 -6.92 5.82 15.45
C TYR A 223 -8.05 6.31 14.55
N LEU A 224 -9.00 7.08 15.08
CA LEU A 224 -10.04 7.71 14.28
C LEU A 224 -9.61 9.11 13.86
N ARG A 225 -9.50 9.32 12.57
CA ARG A 225 -9.54 10.67 12.00
C ARG A 225 -11.00 11.10 11.81
N PRO A 226 -11.30 12.43 11.69
CA PRO A 226 -12.68 12.92 11.59
C PRO A 226 -13.54 12.28 10.50
N MET A 227 -12.94 11.60 9.54
CA MET A 227 -13.64 10.98 8.41
C MET A 227 -13.53 9.44 8.37
N GLN A 228 -12.92 8.83 9.37
CA GLN A 228 -12.74 7.38 9.41
C GLN A 228 -13.88 6.69 10.18
N VAL A 229 -14.32 5.57 9.62
CA VAL A 229 -15.31 4.70 10.27
C VAL A 229 -14.67 4.02 11.47
N ASP A 230 -15.40 3.93 12.58
CA ASP A 230 -15.01 3.14 13.75
C ASP A 230 -15.05 1.63 13.42
N TYR A 231 -13.97 1.16 12.83
CA TYR A 231 -13.87 -0.23 12.40
C TYR A 231 -13.87 -1.23 13.57
N LEU A 232 -13.56 -0.81 14.80
CA LEU A 232 -13.65 -1.68 15.98
C LEU A 232 -15.07 -2.18 16.25
N LYS A 233 -16.09 -1.42 15.82
CA LYS A 233 -17.49 -1.88 15.85
C LYS A 233 -17.77 -3.01 14.86
N ASN A 234 -16.96 -3.12 13.82
CA ASN A 234 -17.10 -4.10 12.77
C ASN A 234 -16.24 -5.36 13.01
N LEU A 235 -15.55 -5.45 14.15
CA LEU A 235 -14.79 -6.65 14.50
C LEU A 235 -15.74 -7.80 14.86
N PRO A 236 -15.38 -9.05 14.52
CA PRO A 236 -16.14 -10.22 14.95
C PRO A 236 -16.26 -10.30 16.47
N GLU A 237 -17.43 -10.68 16.96
CA GLU A 237 -17.63 -10.92 18.37
C GLU A 237 -16.63 -11.98 18.89
N GLY A 238 -16.07 -11.74 20.06
CA GLY A 238 -15.12 -12.65 20.69
C GLY A 238 -13.71 -12.64 20.10
N ILE A 239 -13.38 -11.75 19.12
CA ILE A 239 -12.04 -11.71 18.51
C ILE A 239 -10.90 -11.58 19.54
N LYS A 240 -11.12 -10.82 20.63
CA LYS A 240 -10.11 -10.61 21.68
C LYS A 240 -9.92 -11.83 22.61
N GLN A 241 -10.72 -12.86 22.44
CA GLN A 241 -10.65 -14.10 23.22
C GLN A 241 -10.07 -15.27 22.42
N VAL A 242 -9.82 -15.05 21.13
CA VAL A 242 -9.20 -16.04 20.25
C VAL A 242 -7.69 -16.06 20.48
N PRO A 243 -7.09 -17.23 20.72
CA PRO A 243 -5.65 -17.38 20.86
C PRO A 243 -4.86 -16.97 19.62
#